data_c91ea0690f57a91e36d87d2041f699bb
#
_entry.id   c91ea0690f57a91e36d87d2041f699bb
#
_cell.length_a   1.000
_cell.length_b   1.000
_cell.length_c   1.000
_cell.angle_alpha   90.00
_cell.angle_beta   90.00
_cell.angle_gamma   90.00
#
_symmetry.space_group_name_H-M   'P 1'
#
loop_
_entity.id
_entity.type
_entity.pdbx_description
1 polymer ?
#
loop_
_entity_poly.entity_id
_entity_poly.type
_entity_poly.pdbx_seq_one_letter_code
_entity_poly.pdbx_strand_id
1 'polypeptide(L)'
;MDTNQIIYEFYGAKAVPVVASFSKEGQVKPLYVRIENESVKILSTKVIATSMHAIAFTAIAVSNNTQRTIKLLYKTNENIWRVLLPKM
;
A
#
# COMPACT_ATOMS: atom_id res chain seq x y z
N MET A 1 -8.05 -16.07 -4.73
CA MET A 1 -7.89 -15.69 -3.31
C MET A 1 -8.96 -14.70 -2.97
N ASP A 2 -9.70 -14.88 -1.89
CA ASP A 2 -10.77 -13.97 -1.56
C ASP A 2 -10.23 -12.72 -0.83
N THR A 3 -11.08 -11.70 -0.73
CA THR A 3 -10.72 -10.41 -0.14
C THR A 3 -10.22 -10.56 1.29
N ASN A 4 -10.84 -11.42 2.10
CA ASN A 4 -10.46 -11.58 3.49
C ASN A 4 -9.06 -12.18 3.63
N GLN A 5 -8.69 -13.13 2.76
CA GLN A 5 -7.35 -13.70 2.79
C GLN A 5 -6.30 -12.68 2.38
N ILE A 6 -6.59 -11.87 1.37
CA ILE A 6 -5.64 -10.84 0.92
C ILE A 6 -5.39 -9.84 2.05
N ILE A 7 -6.45 -9.38 2.70
CA ILE A 7 -6.32 -8.39 3.77
C ILE A 7 -5.66 -9.02 5.00
N TYR A 8 -5.96 -10.29 5.30
CA TYR A 8 -5.36 -10.99 6.42
C TYR A 8 -3.82 -11.08 6.31
N GLU A 9 -3.29 -11.14 5.08
CA GLU A 9 -1.84 -11.16 4.89
C GLU A 9 -1.15 -9.95 5.51
N PHE A 10 -1.86 -8.84 5.70
CA PHE A 10 -1.31 -7.64 6.31
C PHE A 10 -1.34 -7.67 7.83
N TYR A 11 -1.87 -8.72 8.43
CA TYR A 11 -1.88 -8.83 9.88
C TYR A 11 -0.44 -8.84 10.39
N GLY A 12 -0.12 -7.90 11.26
CA GLY A 12 1.26 -7.75 11.73
C GLY A 12 2.19 -7.01 10.78
N ALA A 13 1.70 -6.58 9.61
CA ALA A 13 2.52 -5.80 8.69
C ALA A 13 2.82 -4.43 9.29
N LYS A 14 3.98 -3.89 8.94
CA LYS A 14 4.48 -2.65 9.52
C LYS A 14 3.69 -1.44 9.02
N ALA A 15 3.31 -0.55 9.95
CA ALA A 15 2.73 0.74 9.59
C ALA A 15 3.83 1.65 9.05
N VAL A 16 3.51 2.40 7.98
CA VAL A 16 4.49 3.25 7.31
C VAL A 16 3.87 4.59 6.95
N PRO A 17 4.68 5.67 6.93
CA PRO A 17 4.20 6.96 6.41
C PRO A 17 4.02 6.87 4.89
N VAL A 18 2.94 7.49 4.40
CA VAL A 18 2.63 7.51 2.97
C VAL A 18 2.16 8.90 2.59
N VAL A 19 2.65 9.40 1.46
CA VAL A 19 2.06 10.56 0.81
C VAL A 19 1.09 10.03 -0.25
N ALA A 20 -0.16 10.40 -0.12
CA ALA A 20 -1.21 9.92 -1.01
C ALA A 20 -2.06 11.07 -1.52
N SER A 21 -2.65 10.89 -2.70
CA SER A 21 -3.63 11.82 -3.22
C SER A 21 -5.02 11.22 -3.04
N PHE A 22 -6.00 12.11 -2.85
CA PHE A 22 -7.41 11.74 -2.79
C PHE A 22 -8.12 12.55 -3.88
N SER A 23 -8.81 11.85 -4.78
CA SER A 23 -9.57 12.54 -5.81
C SER A 23 -10.83 13.15 -5.20
N LYS A 24 -11.48 14.03 -5.96
CA LYS A 24 -12.75 14.61 -5.50
C LYS A 24 -13.84 13.55 -5.37
N GLU A 25 -13.69 12.40 -6.03
CA GLU A 25 -14.60 11.26 -5.89
C GLU A 25 -14.24 10.34 -4.73
N GLY A 26 -13.18 10.68 -3.96
CA GLY A 26 -12.77 9.88 -2.82
C GLY A 26 -11.84 8.72 -3.13
N GLN A 27 -11.33 8.63 -4.35
CA GLN A 27 -10.37 7.60 -4.68
C GLN A 27 -9.00 7.95 -4.10
N VAL A 28 -8.33 6.97 -3.51
CA VAL A 28 -7.03 7.17 -2.89
C VAL A 28 -5.93 6.54 -3.75
N LYS A 29 -4.81 7.26 -3.88
CA LYS A 29 -3.67 6.80 -4.67
C LYS A 29 -2.39 7.08 -3.90
N PRO A 30 -1.63 6.05 -3.48
CA PRO A 30 -0.34 6.28 -2.84
C PRO A 30 0.67 6.79 -3.87
N LEU A 31 1.44 7.80 -3.49
CA LEU A 31 2.44 8.41 -4.35
C LEU A 31 3.86 8.11 -3.89
N TYR A 32 4.10 8.16 -2.58
CA TYR A 32 5.40 7.86 -1.96
C TYR A 32 5.16 7.11 -0.66
N VAL A 33 6.01 6.13 -0.39
CA VAL A 33 5.98 5.35 0.84
C VAL A 33 7.34 5.44 1.51
N ARG A 34 7.38 5.65 2.82
CA ARG A 34 8.65 5.68 3.53
C ARG A 34 8.90 4.31 4.14
N ILE A 35 9.93 3.64 3.65
CA ILE A 35 10.31 2.30 4.10
C ILE A 35 11.74 2.39 4.60
N GLU A 36 11.95 2.06 5.90
CA GLU A 36 13.28 2.04 6.50
C GLU A 36 14.06 3.33 6.26
N ASN A 37 13.40 4.47 6.51
CA ASN A 37 13.96 5.81 6.36
C ASN A 37 14.29 6.21 4.92
N GLU A 38 13.75 5.48 3.95
CA GLU A 38 13.92 5.78 2.55
C GLU A 38 12.58 6.11 1.92
N SER A 39 12.53 7.20 1.16
CA SER A 39 11.32 7.58 0.43
C SER A 39 11.29 6.82 -0.89
N VAL A 40 10.30 5.98 -1.06
CA VAL A 40 10.16 5.11 -2.23
C VAL A 40 9.01 5.64 -3.08
N LYS A 41 9.28 5.92 -4.35
CA LYS A 41 8.28 6.44 -5.27
C LYS A 41 7.42 5.31 -5.81
N ILE A 42 6.11 5.54 -5.84
CA ILE A 42 5.16 4.58 -6.41
C ILE A 42 4.90 4.96 -7.88
N LEU A 43 5.20 4.04 -8.78
CA LEU A 43 5.01 4.27 -10.21
C LEU A 43 3.60 3.92 -10.66
N SER A 44 3.04 2.83 -10.15
CA SER A 44 1.69 2.42 -10.50
C SER A 44 1.10 1.59 -9.38
N THR A 45 -0.22 1.56 -9.32
CA THR A 45 -0.95 0.79 -8.31
C THR A 45 -2.13 0.09 -8.95
N LYS A 46 -2.53 -1.02 -8.33
CA LYS A 46 -3.73 -1.74 -8.71
C LYS A 46 -4.42 -2.20 -7.42
N VAL A 47 -5.71 -1.92 -7.32
CA VAL A 47 -6.49 -2.42 -6.17
C VAL A 47 -6.68 -3.92 -6.34
N ILE A 48 -6.33 -4.68 -5.32
CA ILE A 48 -6.46 -6.14 -5.34
C ILE A 48 -7.53 -6.65 -4.39
N ALA A 49 -7.95 -5.84 -3.42
CA ALA A 49 -9.04 -6.21 -2.51
C ALA A 49 -9.59 -4.97 -1.83
N THR A 50 -10.89 -5.00 -1.53
CA THR A 50 -11.53 -3.95 -0.72
C THR A 50 -12.44 -4.60 0.31
N SER A 51 -12.52 -3.97 1.47
CA SER A 51 -13.47 -4.34 2.49
C SER A 51 -14.09 -3.06 3.07
N MET A 52 -14.94 -3.18 4.07
CA MET A 52 -15.60 -2.01 4.64
C MET A 52 -14.60 -0.95 5.14
N HIS A 53 -13.46 -1.37 5.69
CA HIS A 53 -12.52 -0.45 6.32
C HIS A 53 -11.09 -0.58 5.79
N ALA A 54 -10.90 -1.22 4.63
CA ALA A 54 -9.55 -1.40 4.11
C ALA A 54 -9.54 -1.51 2.59
N ILE A 55 -8.47 -1.00 1.98
CA ILE A 55 -8.22 -1.14 0.55
C ILE A 55 -6.80 -1.68 0.41
N ALA A 56 -6.66 -2.82 -0.27
CA ALA A 56 -5.35 -3.42 -0.52
C ALA A 56 -4.93 -3.16 -1.96
N PHE A 57 -3.66 -2.82 -2.12
CA PHE A 57 -3.07 -2.52 -3.42
C PHE A 57 -1.86 -3.38 -3.66
N THR A 58 -1.61 -3.74 -4.91
CA THR A 58 -0.27 -4.10 -5.36
C THR A 58 0.30 -2.85 -6.03
N ALA A 59 1.58 -2.59 -5.85
CA ALA A 59 2.22 -1.38 -6.34
C ALA A 59 3.60 -1.70 -6.91
N ILE A 60 3.96 -0.98 -7.97
CA ILE A 60 5.32 -0.99 -8.48
C ILE A 60 6.02 0.23 -7.92
N ALA A 61 7.09 0.00 -7.17
CA ALA A 61 7.83 1.03 -6.48
C ALA A 61 9.26 1.09 -7.02
N VAL A 62 9.85 2.28 -6.97
CA VAL A 62 11.22 2.46 -7.40
C VAL A 62 12.04 3.11 -6.29
N SER A 63 13.23 2.57 -6.07
CA SER A 63 14.18 3.04 -5.09
C SER A 63 15.57 2.74 -5.62
N ASN A 64 16.47 3.74 -5.64
CA ASN A 64 17.83 3.58 -6.15
C ASN A 64 17.88 2.96 -7.55
N ASN A 65 16.98 3.43 -8.43
CA ASN A 65 16.87 2.95 -9.82
C ASN A 65 16.49 1.47 -9.94
N THR A 66 16.00 0.87 -8.85
CA THR A 66 15.55 -0.52 -8.85
C THR A 66 14.05 -0.56 -8.63
N GLN A 67 13.33 -1.25 -9.51
CA GLN A 67 11.90 -1.45 -9.37
C GLN A 67 11.63 -2.72 -8.59
N ARG A 68 10.60 -2.68 -7.76
CA ARG A 68 10.13 -3.88 -7.07
C ARG A 68 8.62 -3.76 -6.84
N THR A 69 7.98 -4.90 -6.67
CA THR A 69 6.56 -4.95 -6.38
C THR A 69 6.39 -5.06 -4.87
N ILE A 70 5.53 -4.20 -4.34
CA ILE A 70 5.16 -4.23 -2.92
C ILE A 70 3.65 -4.27 -2.81
N LYS A 71 3.16 -4.64 -1.63
CA LYS A 71 1.72 -4.58 -1.33
C LYS A 71 1.49 -3.55 -0.24
N LEU A 72 0.41 -2.80 -0.40
CA LEU A 72 0.04 -1.75 0.55
C LEU A 72 -1.39 -1.97 1.00
N LEU A 73 -1.65 -1.67 2.27
CA LEU A 73 -3.00 -1.68 2.82
C LEU A 73 -3.30 -0.32 3.42
N TYR A 74 -4.40 0.29 3.00
CA TYR A 74 -4.89 1.51 3.60
C TYR A 74 -6.10 1.19 4.46
N LYS A 75 -5.99 1.46 5.77
CA LYS A 75 -7.10 1.28 6.73
C LYS A 75 -7.91 2.57 6.77
N THR A 76 -9.05 2.58 6.10
CA THR A 76 -9.83 3.80 5.92
C THR A 76 -10.39 4.38 7.22
N ASN A 77 -10.68 3.52 8.20
CA ASN A 77 -11.24 3.96 9.47
C ASN A 77 -10.17 4.44 10.47
N GLU A 78 -8.90 4.22 10.18
CA GLU A 78 -7.80 4.63 11.06
C GLU A 78 -6.84 5.59 10.38
N ASN A 79 -6.95 5.75 9.05
CA ASN A 79 -6.03 6.57 8.24
C ASN A 79 -4.59 6.11 8.40
N ILE A 80 -4.39 4.79 8.40
CA ILE A 80 -3.07 4.17 8.58
C ILE A 80 -2.77 3.32 7.35
N TRP A 81 -1.54 3.41 6.88
CA TRP A 81 -1.03 2.58 5.80
C TRP A 81 -0.08 1.53 6.36
N ARG A 82 -0.16 0.32 5.81
CA ARG A 82 0.78 -0.76 6.14
C ARG A 82 1.40 -1.28 4.87
N VAL A 83 2.64 -1.75 4.98
CA VAL A 83 3.36 -2.29 3.84
C VAL A 83 3.68 -3.77 4.09
N LEU A 84 3.52 -4.55 3.02
CA LEU A 84 3.94 -5.94 3.01
C LEU A 84 4.97 -6.08 1.90
N LEU A 85 6.22 -6.33 2.28
CA LEU A 85 7.31 -6.45 1.34
C LEU A 85 7.39 -7.90 0.83
N PRO A 86 7.85 -8.10 -0.40
CA PRO A 86 8.02 -9.47 -0.90
C PRO A 86 9.07 -10.20 -0.05
N LYS A 87 8.84 -11.48 0.14
CA LYS A 87 9.83 -12.29 0.85
C LYS A 87 11.02 -12.57 -0.06
N MET A 88 12.17 -12.49 0.52
CA MET A 88 13.41 -12.79 -0.18
C MET A 88 13.63 -14.28 -0.30
#